data_8ee85237fd2384b41ef3c5d1f4cd8455
#
_entry.id   8ee85237fd2384b41ef3c5d1f4cd8455
#
_cell.length_a   1.000
_cell.length_b   1.000
_cell.length_c   1.000
_cell.angle_alpha   90.00
_cell.angle_beta   90.00
_cell.angle_gamma   90.00
#
_symmetry.space_group_name_H-M   'P 1'
#
loop_
_entity.id
_entity.type
_entity.pdbx_description
1 polymer ?
#
loop_
_entity_poly.entity_id
_entity_poly.type
_entity_poly.pdbx_seq_one_letter_code
_entity_poly.pdbx_strand_id
1 'polypeptide(L)'
;MPLEPTDLLIPVVHLVTLLITATSAIYVYRQKTTEYPQVRNLLVMVHIFYMGVVSLEFARTFVVVPPGCVTASCLPPLTNAFLTTYTISNTTFVLADVFLLTLVAVAIYYRPNGRRMTDILREVGKHQMGSTLLIVYATYIIIAEGWILTVPTSFQAQVLPNLVGSTEVATSFDMLYLDMLLGILLVFLVYPSGLLIYARRRTGDTQVKRAFAILPIAWVGIGIDLLVFNGYLLNQGIDASSAGYLFAAAAFSATAATFRRATLLSAFFQPGIAPAGIATPSTTFSGRLGLQTEDTLGRVFLVEVDPSSKFEEPIKDFANELGSTQRILFAFTASGGPVYNALLGLPNVRFFTMTRKVSYPKPGDIPEEVLVPSADQSVLLNVLDKAITSNPDLKFGVVFDSVSDLILTSGLEVTYKFLKQANEMLNSSKITSIFLLTGGAHSDREVNVVKSLFSNIVASAGGQLVLQKGKTSPAT
;
A
#
# COMPACT_ATOMS: atom_id res chain seq x y z
N MET A 1 -37.03 -27.13 -31.19
CA MET A 1 -36.55 -28.25 -30.38
C MET A 1 -36.80 -27.87 -28.93
N PRO A 2 -37.32 -28.74 -28.08
CA PRO A 2 -37.34 -28.47 -26.65
C PRO A 2 -35.89 -28.38 -26.16
N LEU A 3 -35.57 -27.34 -25.40
CA LEU A 3 -34.27 -27.19 -24.75
C LEU A 3 -34.10 -28.37 -23.78
N GLU A 4 -33.03 -29.12 -23.94
CA GLU A 4 -32.67 -30.11 -22.93
C GLU A 4 -32.21 -29.44 -21.64
N PRO A 5 -32.45 -30.05 -20.46
CA PRO A 5 -32.01 -29.46 -19.18
C PRO A 5 -30.50 -29.20 -19.12
N THR A 6 -29.73 -29.95 -19.90
CA THR A 6 -28.26 -29.78 -20.04
C THR A 6 -27.88 -28.51 -20.76
N ASP A 7 -28.71 -28.02 -21.71
CA ASP A 7 -28.42 -26.78 -22.45
C ASP A 7 -28.56 -25.54 -21.59
N LEU A 8 -29.31 -25.61 -20.50
CA LEU A 8 -29.48 -24.49 -19.56
C LEU A 8 -28.39 -24.43 -18.49
N LEU A 9 -27.64 -25.52 -18.29
CA LEU A 9 -26.66 -25.57 -17.21
C LEU A 9 -25.55 -24.53 -17.39
N ILE A 10 -24.99 -24.38 -18.57
CA ILE A 10 -23.88 -23.46 -18.86
C ILE A 10 -24.31 -22.01 -18.73
N PRO A 11 -25.42 -21.54 -19.34
CA PRO A 11 -25.93 -20.19 -19.09
C PRO A 11 -26.18 -19.91 -17.61
N VAL A 12 -26.69 -20.90 -16.86
CA VAL A 12 -26.89 -20.73 -15.39
C VAL A 12 -25.58 -20.56 -14.66
N VAL A 13 -24.52 -21.30 -14.99
CA VAL A 13 -23.18 -21.15 -14.39
C VAL A 13 -22.64 -19.73 -14.65
N HIS A 14 -22.76 -19.24 -15.90
CA HIS A 14 -22.31 -17.87 -16.21
C HIS A 14 -23.11 -16.81 -15.44
N LEU A 15 -24.44 -16.98 -15.34
CA LEU A 15 -25.29 -16.07 -14.57
C LEU A 15 -24.92 -16.08 -13.09
N VAL A 16 -24.69 -17.25 -12.49
CA VAL A 16 -24.24 -17.39 -11.09
C VAL A 16 -22.89 -16.70 -10.90
N THR A 17 -21.94 -16.90 -11.81
CA THR A 17 -20.63 -16.24 -11.79
C THR A 17 -20.77 -14.72 -11.84
N LEU A 18 -21.63 -14.19 -12.74
CA LEU A 18 -21.92 -12.75 -12.81
C LEU A 18 -22.49 -12.21 -11.49
N LEU A 19 -23.45 -12.92 -10.90
CA LEU A 19 -24.05 -12.51 -9.63
C LEU A 19 -23.04 -12.51 -8.48
N ILE A 20 -22.19 -13.52 -8.40
CA ILE A 20 -21.12 -13.61 -7.39
C ILE A 20 -20.12 -12.48 -7.59
N THR A 21 -19.66 -12.23 -8.81
CA THR A 21 -18.68 -11.17 -9.12
C THR A 21 -19.27 -9.79 -8.86
N ALA A 22 -20.53 -9.53 -9.26
CA ALA A 22 -21.23 -8.29 -8.99
C ALA A 22 -21.42 -8.04 -7.49
N THR A 23 -21.80 -9.07 -6.74
CA THR A 23 -21.95 -8.98 -5.29
C THR A 23 -20.61 -8.69 -4.62
N SER A 24 -19.55 -9.33 -5.09
CA SER A 24 -18.17 -9.07 -4.62
C SER A 24 -17.73 -7.65 -4.93
N ALA A 25 -18.01 -7.13 -6.12
CA ALA A 25 -17.72 -5.75 -6.51
C ALA A 25 -18.44 -4.73 -5.62
N ILE A 26 -19.76 -4.94 -5.41
CA ILE A 26 -20.58 -4.08 -4.53
C ILE A 26 -20.04 -4.13 -3.10
N TYR A 27 -19.66 -5.32 -2.64
CA TYR A 27 -19.10 -5.50 -1.32
C TYR A 27 -17.79 -4.72 -1.15
N VAL A 28 -16.85 -4.83 -2.09
CA VAL A 28 -15.59 -4.07 -2.08
C VAL A 28 -15.85 -2.57 -2.17
N TYR A 29 -16.78 -2.13 -3.02
CA TYR A 29 -17.14 -0.71 -3.18
C TYR A 29 -17.70 -0.10 -1.90
N ARG A 30 -18.54 -0.84 -1.17
CA ARG A 30 -19.17 -0.40 0.10
C ARG A 30 -18.18 -0.28 1.26
N GLN A 31 -16.96 -0.81 1.14
CA GLN A 31 -15.94 -0.62 2.17
C GLN A 31 -15.55 0.86 2.25
N LYS A 32 -15.91 1.51 3.36
CA LYS A 32 -15.58 2.92 3.63
C LYS A 32 -14.10 3.04 4.00
N THR A 33 -13.22 2.94 3.02
CA THR A 33 -11.80 3.24 3.21
C THR A 33 -11.55 4.69 2.82
N THR A 34 -11.44 5.57 3.81
CA THR A 34 -11.16 6.98 3.58
C THR A 34 -9.71 7.24 3.15
N GLU A 35 -8.79 6.33 3.49
CA GLU A 35 -7.35 6.54 3.33
C GLU A 35 -6.82 6.16 1.95
N TYR A 36 -7.37 5.12 1.29
CA TYR A 36 -6.88 4.64 -0.01
C TYR A 36 -8.01 4.27 -0.99
N PRO A 37 -8.77 5.25 -1.45
CA PRO A 37 -9.88 5.01 -2.37
C PRO A 37 -9.42 4.43 -3.71
N GLN A 38 -8.14 4.61 -4.10
CA GLN A 38 -7.59 4.13 -5.37
C GLN A 38 -7.54 2.61 -5.45
N VAL A 39 -7.02 1.92 -4.40
CA VAL A 39 -6.94 0.46 -4.41
C VAL A 39 -8.33 -0.15 -4.40
N ARG A 40 -9.26 0.43 -3.63
CA ARG A 40 -10.67 0.03 -3.68
C ARG A 40 -11.23 0.19 -5.10
N ASN A 41 -11.00 1.35 -5.71
CA ASN A 41 -11.51 1.63 -7.05
C ASN A 41 -10.85 0.71 -8.09
N LEU A 42 -9.55 0.43 -8.00
CA LEU A 42 -8.86 -0.54 -8.83
C LEU A 42 -9.46 -1.94 -8.69
N LEU A 43 -9.71 -2.41 -7.46
CA LEU A 43 -10.35 -3.70 -7.22
C LEU A 43 -11.76 -3.76 -7.78
N VAL A 44 -12.54 -2.67 -7.65
CA VAL A 44 -13.87 -2.59 -8.27
C VAL A 44 -13.76 -2.65 -9.79
N MET A 45 -12.80 -1.94 -10.38
CA MET A 45 -12.56 -2.01 -11.83
C MET A 45 -12.18 -3.43 -12.29
N VAL A 46 -11.31 -4.14 -11.56
CA VAL A 46 -11.00 -5.56 -11.80
C VAL A 46 -12.29 -6.38 -11.89
N HIS A 47 -13.18 -6.27 -10.92
CA HIS A 47 -14.45 -6.99 -10.94
C HIS A 47 -15.34 -6.58 -12.13
N ILE A 48 -15.37 -5.30 -12.49
CA ILE A 48 -16.17 -4.81 -13.63
C ILE A 48 -15.63 -5.36 -14.96
N PHE A 49 -14.33 -5.36 -15.18
CA PHE A 49 -13.73 -5.92 -16.39
C PHE A 49 -13.96 -7.42 -16.49
N TYR A 50 -13.80 -8.14 -15.38
CA TYR A 50 -14.11 -9.57 -15.35
C TYR A 50 -15.59 -9.86 -15.58
N MET A 51 -16.50 -9.03 -15.06
CA MET A 51 -17.93 -9.13 -15.42
C MET A 51 -18.14 -8.92 -16.91
N GLY A 52 -17.36 -8.06 -17.57
CA GLY A 52 -17.36 -7.90 -19.01
C GLY A 52 -17.00 -9.21 -19.73
N VAL A 53 -15.92 -9.88 -19.31
CA VAL A 53 -15.52 -11.19 -19.82
C VAL A 53 -16.67 -12.20 -19.71
N VAL A 54 -17.20 -12.38 -18.49
CA VAL A 54 -18.28 -13.38 -18.24
C VAL A 54 -19.59 -13.00 -18.99
N SER A 55 -19.87 -11.70 -19.16
CA SER A 55 -21.06 -11.26 -19.92
C SER A 55 -20.94 -11.60 -21.41
N LEU A 56 -19.75 -11.45 -21.98
CA LEU A 56 -19.49 -11.86 -23.37
C LEU A 56 -19.59 -13.37 -23.53
N GLU A 57 -19.06 -14.13 -22.57
CA GLU A 57 -19.20 -15.58 -22.55
C GLU A 57 -20.66 -16.03 -22.41
N PHE A 58 -21.40 -15.39 -21.51
CA PHE A 58 -22.84 -15.63 -21.39
C PHE A 58 -23.58 -15.38 -22.71
N ALA A 59 -23.26 -14.28 -23.41
CA ALA A 59 -23.83 -13.98 -24.72
C ALA A 59 -23.45 -15.05 -25.76
N ARG A 60 -22.23 -15.59 -25.71
CA ARG A 60 -21.74 -16.64 -26.61
C ARG A 60 -22.57 -17.93 -26.48
N THR A 61 -23.05 -18.28 -25.29
CA THR A 61 -23.84 -19.51 -25.07
C THR A 61 -25.19 -19.51 -25.80
N PHE A 62 -25.68 -18.35 -26.25
CA PHE A 62 -26.92 -18.26 -27.05
C PHE A 62 -26.69 -18.30 -28.55
N VAL A 63 -25.44 -18.48 -28.99
CA VAL A 63 -25.15 -18.65 -30.42
C VAL A 63 -25.62 -20.03 -30.86
N VAL A 64 -26.60 -20.05 -31.73
CA VAL A 64 -27.20 -21.30 -32.23
C VAL A 64 -26.24 -21.94 -33.25
N VAL A 65 -25.84 -23.18 -32.97
CA VAL A 65 -25.09 -24.02 -33.89
C VAL A 65 -26.12 -24.75 -34.81
N PRO A 66 -26.03 -24.59 -36.15
CA PRO A 66 -26.91 -25.32 -37.05
C PRO A 66 -26.72 -26.84 -36.89
N PRO A 67 -27.81 -27.65 -37.03
CA PRO A 67 -27.72 -29.11 -36.93
C PRO A 67 -26.71 -29.66 -37.94
N GLY A 68 -25.79 -30.51 -37.49
CA GLY A 68 -24.74 -31.10 -38.32
C GLY A 68 -23.57 -30.18 -38.66
N CYS A 69 -23.53 -28.99 -38.09
CA CYS A 69 -22.39 -28.07 -38.24
C CYS A 69 -21.26 -28.52 -37.31
N VAL A 70 -20.14 -28.91 -37.89
CA VAL A 70 -18.94 -29.37 -37.19
C VAL A 70 -17.70 -28.49 -37.47
N THR A 71 -17.84 -27.51 -38.35
CA THR A 71 -16.73 -26.60 -38.74
C THR A 71 -17.23 -25.17 -38.84
N ALA A 72 -16.31 -24.18 -38.74
CA ALA A 72 -16.64 -22.78 -38.83
C ALA A 72 -17.30 -22.37 -40.17
N SER A 73 -17.06 -23.14 -41.26
CA SER A 73 -17.57 -22.83 -42.58
C SER A 73 -19.08 -22.99 -42.72
N CYS A 74 -19.71 -23.74 -41.83
CA CYS A 74 -21.18 -23.91 -41.80
C CYS A 74 -21.90 -22.86 -40.92
N LEU A 75 -21.16 -22.01 -40.21
CA LEU A 75 -21.75 -20.95 -39.39
C LEU A 75 -22.26 -19.78 -40.24
N PRO A 76 -23.41 -19.21 -39.92
CA PRO A 76 -23.91 -18.03 -40.60
C PRO A 76 -22.90 -16.85 -40.54
N PRO A 77 -22.83 -16.00 -41.58
CA PRO A 77 -21.92 -14.84 -41.60
C PRO A 77 -22.07 -13.91 -40.40
N LEU A 78 -23.30 -13.73 -39.90
CA LEU A 78 -23.58 -12.93 -38.72
C LEU A 78 -22.95 -13.53 -37.46
N THR A 79 -22.95 -14.87 -37.34
CA THR A 79 -22.28 -15.58 -36.25
C THR A 79 -20.78 -15.38 -36.30
N ASN A 80 -20.15 -15.45 -37.47
CA ASN A 80 -18.73 -15.19 -37.62
C ASN A 80 -18.38 -13.75 -37.28
N ALA A 81 -19.18 -12.75 -37.66
CA ALA A 81 -18.98 -11.35 -37.30
C ALA A 81 -19.11 -11.15 -35.76
N PHE A 82 -20.10 -11.79 -35.13
CA PHE A 82 -20.25 -11.80 -33.68
C PHE A 82 -19.00 -12.38 -32.99
N LEU A 83 -18.54 -13.57 -33.43
CA LEU A 83 -17.38 -14.23 -32.86
C LEU A 83 -16.10 -13.40 -33.00
N THR A 84 -15.92 -12.70 -34.12
CA THR A 84 -14.80 -11.80 -34.30
C THR A 84 -14.84 -10.66 -33.27
N THR A 85 -15.99 -9.99 -33.14
CA THR A 85 -16.16 -8.91 -32.15
C THR A 85 -16.03 -9.42 -30.73
N TYR A 86 -16.62 -10.57 -30.43
CA TYR A 86 -16.50 -11.24 -29.16
C TYR A 86 -15.04 -11.52 -28.78
N THR A 87 -14.27 -12.15 -29.69
CA THR A 87 -12.87 -12.53 -29.43
C THR A 87 -12.00 -11.33 -29.13
N ILE A 88 -12.09 -10.28 -29.95
CA ILE A 88 -11.34 -9.04 -29.75
C ILE A 88 -11.73 -8.41 -28.41
N SER A 89 -13.02 -8.27 -28.12
CA SER A 89 -13.49 -7.64 -26.88
C SER A 89 -13.12 -8.46 -25.63
N ASN A 90 -13.25 -9.79 -25.72
CA ASN A 90 -12.92 -10.67 -24.60
C ASN A 90 -11.43 -10.63 -24.28
N THR A 91 -10.57 -10.68 -25.28
CA THR A 91 -9.11 -10.57 -25.11
C THR A 91 -8.75 -9.23 -24.49
N THR A 92 -9.31 -8.13 -24.97
CA THR A 92 -9.09 -6.79 -24.42
C THR A 92 -9.48 -6.71 -22.94
N PHE A 93 -10.64 -7.26 -22.56
CA PHE A 93 -11.07 -7.28 -21.17
C PHE A 93 -10.16 -8.13 -20.27
N VAL A 94 -9.73 -9.31 -20.75
CA VAL A 94 -8.80 -10.18 -20.02
C VAL A 94 -7.47 -9.49 -19.78
N LEU A 95 -6.89 -8.88 -20.83
CA LEU A 95 -5.62 -8.14 -20.71
C LEU A 95 -5.75 -6.95 -19.74
N ALA A 96 -6.84 -6.19 -19.85
CA ALA A 96 -7.09 -5.07 -18.94
C ALA A 96 -7.25 -5.54 -17.48
N ASP A 97 -7.94 -6.67 -17.25
CA ASP A 97 -8.15 -7.23 -15.92
C ASP A 97 -6.84 -7.64 -15.25
N VAL A 98 -5.98 -8.37 -15.96
CA VAL A 98 -4.65 -8.78 -15.47
C VAL A 98 -3.76 -7.57 -15.20
N PHE A 99 -3.82 -6.52 -16.04
CA PHE A 99 -3.11 -5.27 -15.81
C PHE A 99 -3.58 -4.56 -14.53
N LEU A 100 -4.88 -4.48 -14.31
CA LEU A 100 -5.45 -3.89 -13.12
C LEU A 100 -5.09 -4.68 -11.86
N LEU A 101 -5.07 -6.01 -11.90
CA LEU A 101 -4.60 -6.87 -10.81
C LEU A 101 -3.13 -6.58 -10.48
N THR A 102 -2.29 -6.40 -11.50
CA THR A 102 -0.88 -6.02 -11.33
C THR A 102 -0.77 -4.65 -10.65
N LEU A 103 -1.56 -3.66 -11.07
CA LEU A 103 -1.59 -2.34 -10.45
C LEU A 103 -2.06 -2.38 -8.99
N VAL A 104 -3.02 -3.25 -8.65
CA VAL A 104 -3.45 -3.47 -7.27
C VAL A 104 -2.28 -3.97 -6.42
N ALA A 105 -1.55 -5.01 -6.88
CA ALA A 105 -0.39 -5.53 -6.15
C ALA A 105 0.71 -4.51 -5.97
N VAL A 106 1.01 -3.77 -7.02
CA VAL A 106 2.01 -2.69 -7.02
C VAL A 106 1.59 -1.57 -6.06
N ALA A 107 0.33 -1.15 -6.08
CA ALA A 107 -0.20 -0.16 -5.16
C ALA A 107 -0.12 -0.62 -3.70
N ILE A 108 -0.42 -1.89 -3.43
CA ILE A 108 -0.28 -2.49 -2.10
C ILE A 108 1.19 -2.53 -1.67
N TYR A 109 2.09 -2.88 -2.57
CA TYR A 109 3.51 -3.05 -2.27
C TYR A 109 4.24 -1.71 -2.03
N TYR A 110 4.11 -0.77 -2.97
CA TYR A 110 4.84 0.51 -2.93
C TYR A 110 4.16 1.59 -2.08
N ARG A 111 2.88 1.41 -1.72
CA ARG A 111 2.13 2.33 -0.83
C ARG A 111 2.27 3.80 -1.25
N PRO A 112 1.87 4.17 -2.47
CA PRO A 112 2.04 5.53 -2.95
C PRO A 112 1.29 6.53 -2.08
N ASN A 113 1.93 7.63 -1.73
CA ASN A 113 1.36 8.69 -0.88
C ASN A 113 0.26 9.51 -1.55
N GLY A 114 -0.04 9.25 -2.81
CA GLY A 114 -1.01 10.01 -3.60
C GLY A 114 -2.43 9.44 -3.57
N ARG A 115 -3.41 10.32 -3.86
CA ARG A 115 -4.84 9.94 -3.91
C ARG A 115 -5.34 9.58 -5.31
N ARG A 116 -4.52 9.80 -6.36
CA ARG A 116 -4.91 9.61 -7.77
C ARG A 116 -4.20 8.41 -8.38
N MET A 117 -4.80 7.79 -9.40
CA MET A 117 -4.18 6.73 -10.19
C MET A 117 -2.82 7.16 -10.77
N THR A 118 -2.72 8.42 -11.22
CA THR A 118 -1.47 9.00 -11.72
C THR A 118 -0.35 9.00 -10.69
N ASP A 119 -0.67 9.07 -9.40
CA ASP A 119 0.33 9.04 -8.33
C ASP A 119 0.88 7.63 -8.15
N ILE A 120 0.03 6.59 -8.31
CA ILE A 120 0.45 5.18 -8.31
C ILE A 120 1.40 4.93 -9.47
N LEU A 121 1.02 5.33 -10.68
CA LEU A 121 1.86 5.16 -11.88
C LEU A 121 3.18 5.92 -11.77
N ARG A 122 3.16 7.13 -11.22
CA ARG A 122 4.37 7.93 -10.98
C ARG A 122 5.29 7.26 -9.96
N GLU A 123 4.74 6.72 -8.87
CA GLU A 123 5.54 6.04 -7.85
C GLU A 123 6.15 4.75 -8.40
N VAL A 124 5.37 3.95 -9.12
CA VAL A 124 5.87 2.76 -9.83
C VAL A 124 6.97 3.14 -10.83
N GLY A 125 6.80 4.24 -11.55
CA GLY A 125 7.78 4.77 -12.51
C GLY A 125 9.12 5.18 -11.89
N LYS A 126 9.16 5.51 -10.60
CA LYS A 126 10.42 5.78 -9.89
C LYS A 126 11.26 4.52 -9.64
N HIS A 127 10.64 3.35 -9.65
CA HIS A 127 11.31 2.08 -9.42
C HIS A 127 11.64 1.42 -10.76
N GLN A 128 12.91 1.24 -11.06
CA GLN A 128 13.38 0.69 -12.34
C GLN A 128 12.65 -0.61 -12.72
N MET A 129 12.48 -1.52 -11.78
CA MET A 129 11.79 -2.79 -12.03
C MET A 129 10.29 -2.60 -12.31
N GLY A 130 9.63 -1.67 -11.59
CA GLY A 130 8.22 -1.34 -11.82
C GLY A 130 7.98 -0.67 -13.16
N SER A 131 8.80 0.33 -13.52
CA SER A 131 8.70 1.03 -14.82
C SER A 131 8.97 0.10 -15.99
N THR A 132 10.00 -0.76 -15.90
CA THR A 132 10.30 -1.76 -16.94
C THR A 132 9.11 -2.70 -17.16
N LEU A 133 8.50 -3.22 -16.09
CA LEU A 133 7.33 -4.10 -16.21
C LEU A 133 6.12 -3.39 -16.84
N LEU A 134 5.84 -2.14 -16.45
CA LEU A 134 4.75 -1.37 -17.05
C LEU A 134 4.98 -1.12 -18.55
N ILE A 135 6.22 -0.78 -18.94
CA ILE A 135 6.58 -0.57 -20.36
C ILE A 135 6.46 -1.89 -21.14
N VAL A 136 7.03 -2.97 -20.62
CA VAL A 136 6.94 -4.29 -21.24
C VAL A 136 5.48 -4.71 -21.42
N TYR A 137 4.65 -4.50 -20.39
CA TYR A 137 3.23 -4.84 -20.48
C TYR A 137 2.47 -3.98 -21.49
N ALA A 138 2.66 -2.65 -21.45
CA ALA A 138 2.03 -1.76 -22.42
C ALA A 138 2.43 -2.09 -23.87
N THR A 139 3.73 -2.32 -24.11
CA THR A 139 4.24 -2.75 -25.42
C THR A 139 3.59 -4.06 -25.85
N TYR A 140 3.45 -4.98 -24.93
CA TYR A 140 2.86 -6.26 -25.21
C TYR A 140 1.35 -6.21 -25.50
N ILE A 141 0.56 -5.43 -24.75
CA ILE A 141 -0.84 -5.19 -25.11
C ILE A 141 -0.96 -4.67 -26.53
N ILE A 142 -0.12 -3.68 -26.89
CA ILE A 142 -0.12 -3.10 -28.24
C ILE A 142 0.20 -4.17 -29.29
N ILE A 143 1.18 -5.05 -29.03
CA ILE A 143 1.53 -6.13 -29.95
C ILE A 143 0.40 -7.16 -30.03
N ALA A 144 -0.16 -7.60 -28.90
CA ALA A 144 -1.22 -8.60 -28.85
C ALA A 144 -2.50 -8.12 -29.55
N GLU A 145 -2.95 -6.91 -29.23
CA GLU A 145 -4.12 -6.30 -29.86
C GLU A 145 -3.86 -6.01 -31.35
N GLY A 146 -2.68 -5.51 -31.68
CA GLY A 146 -2.27 -5.31 -33.07
C GLY A 146 -2.29 -6.63 -33.86
N TRP A 147 -1.80 -7.71 -33.28
CA TRP A 147 -1.79 -9.03 -33.91
C TRP A 147 -3.22 -9.54 -34.18
N ILE A 148 -4.11 -9.53 -33.19
CA ILE A 148 -5.47 -10.01 -33.33
C ILE A 148 -6.29 -9.21 -34.33
N LEU A 149 -5.98 -7.90 -34.48
CA LEU A 149 -6.65 -7.01 -35.43
C LEU A 149 -6.10 -7.12 -36.87
N THR A 150 -4.83 -7.47 -37.03
CA THR A 150 -4.16 -7.40 -38.35
C THR A 150 -3.88 -8.75 -38.99
N VAL A 151 -3.79 -9.82 -38.19
CA VAL A 151 -3.52 -11.18 -38.68
C VAL A 151 -4.82 -11.99 -38.78
N PRO A 152 -5.35 -12.22 -39.99
CA PRO A 152 -6.65 -12.90 -40.16
C PRO A 152 -6.71 -14.33 -39.60
N THR A 153 -5.55 -14.98 -39.47
CA THR A 153 -5.41 -16.35 -38.94
C THR A 153 -5.11 -16.40 -37.46
N SER A 154 -5.07 -15.25 -36.78
CA SER A 154 -4.75 -15.19 -35.33
C SER A 154 -5.75 -15.97 -34.48
N PHE A 155 -6.96 -16.10 -34.90
CA PHE A 155 -8.00 -16.94 -34.29
C PHE A 155 -8.96 -17.49 -35.35
N GLN A 156 -9.60 -18.61 -34.99
CA GLN A 156 -10.60 -19.25 -35.85
C GLN A 156 -11.79 -19.73 -35.00
N ALA A 157 -12.99 -19.58 -35.57
CA ALA A 157 -14.18 -20.15 -34.96
C ALA A 157 -14.13 -21.66 -35.07
N GLN A 158 -14.51 -22.36 -34.02
CA GLN A 158 -14.64 -23.81 -33.97
C GLN A 158 -15.97 -24.19 -33.30
N VAL A 159 -16.47 -25.37 -33.65
CA VAL A 159 -17.60 -25.97 -32.97
C VAL A 159 -17.06 -27.09 -32.10
N LEU A 160 -17.14 -26.93 -30.79
CA LEU A 160 -16.52 -27.82 -29.81
C LEU A 160 -17.54 -28.42 -28.85
N PRO A 161 -17.33 -29.66 -28.39
CA PRO A 161 -18.09 -30.20 -27.29
C PRO A 161 -17.72 -29.47 -25.99
N ASN A 162 -18.74 -29.17 -25.20
CA ASN A 162 -18.54 -28.66 -23.86
C ASN A 162 -18.55 -29.79 -22.80
N LEU A 163 -18.31 -29.46 -21.55
CA LEU A 163 -18.23 -30.42 -20.44
C LEU A 163 -19.51 -31.17 -20.16
N VAL A 164 -20.66 -30.72 -20.65
CA VAL A 164 -21.98 -31.38 -20.48
C VAL A 164 -22.46 -32.12 -21.74
N GLY A 165 -21.60 -32.21 -22.78
CA GLY A 165 -21.86 -32.96 -23.98
C GLY A 165 -22.68 -32.25 -25.06
N SER A 166 -23.07 -30.99 -24.87
CA SER A 166 -23.61 -30.14 -25.91
C SER A 166 -22.51 -29.50 -26.73
N THR A 167 -22.83 -29.03 -27.95
CA THR A 167 -21.87 -28.35 -28.82
C THR A 167 -22.04 -26.85 -28.74
N GLU A 168 -20.90 -26.15 -28.57
CA GLU A 168 -20.85 -24.70 -28.55
C GLU A 168 -19.90 -24.17 -29.60
N VAL A 169 -20.10 -22.90 -29.98
CA VAL A 169 -19.15 -22.19 -30.83
C VAL A 169 -18.09 -21.56 -29.94
N ALA A 170 -16.86 -21.97 -30.13
CA ALA A 170 -15.70 -21.44 -29.45
C ALA A 170 -14.70 -20.78 -30.41
N THR A 171 -13.70 -20.14 -29.88
CA THR A 171 -12.62 -19.54 -30.68
C THR A 171 -11.30 -20.19 -30.28
N SER A 172 -10.62 -20.85 -31.23
CA SER A 172 -9.23 -21.27 -31.04
C SER A 172 -8.27 -20.18 -31.54
N PHE A 173 -7.15 -20.06 -30.86
CA PHE A 173 -6.10 -19.11 -31.22
C PHE A 173 -5.00 -19.81 -32.01
N ASP A 174 -4.32 -19.06 -32.89
CA ASP A 174 -3.05 -19.49 -33.45
C ASP A 174 -2.06 -19.80 -32.32
N MET A 175 -1.26 -20.87 -32.50
CA MET A 175 -0.37 -21.37 -31.44
C MET A 175 0.65 -20.30 -31.03
N LEU A 176 1.21 -19.54 -31.97
CA LEU A 176 2.15 -18.48 -31.64
C LEU A 176 1.51 -17.36 -30.82
N TYR A 177 0.27 -16.97 -31.19
CA TYR A 177 -0.49 -15.99 -30.43
C TYR A 177 -0.82 -16.50 -29.02
N LEU A 178 -1.24 -17.77 -28.91
CA LEU A 178 -1.55 -18.41 -27.64
C LEU A 178 -0.31 -18.47 -26.73
N ASP A 179 0.84 -18.93 -27.22
CA ASP A 179 2.08 -19.01 -26.46
C ASP A 179 2.52 -17.64 -25.96
N MET A 180 2.40 -16.63 -26.82
CA MET A 180 2.66 -15.26 -26.50
C MET A 180 1.72 -14.77 -25.39
N LEU A 181 0.42 -14.99 -25.49
CA LEU A 181 -0.61 -14.63 -24.51
C LEU A 181 -0.37 -15.36 -23.17
N LEU A 182 -0.15 -16.67 -23.20
CA LEU A 182 0.11 -17.49 -22.02
C LEU A 182 1.41 -17.06 -21.30
N GLY A 183 2.48 -16.80 -22.04
CA GLY A 183 3.78 -16.39 -21.48
C GLY A 183 3.64 -15.11 -20.64
N ILE A 184 2.88 -14.16 -21.12
CA ILE A 184 2.71 -12.89 -20.40
C ILE A 184 1.69 -12.96 -19.29
N LEU A 185 0.58 -13.61 -19.50
CA LEU A 185 -0.36 -13.85 -18.40
C LEU A 185 0.36 -14.52 -17.22
N LEU A 186 1.25 -15.49 -17.51
CA LEU A 186 2.07 -16.14 -16.48
C LEU A 186 2.95 -15.13 -15.74
N VAL A 187 3.71 -14.31 -16.45
CA VAL A 187 4.58 -13.29 -15.83
C VAL A 187 3.78 -12.32 -14.97
N PHE A 188 2.64 -11.84 -15.48
CA PHE A 188 1.80 -10.86 -14.77
C PHE A 188 0.96 -11.45 -13.63
N LEU A 189 0.79 -12.75 -13.56
CA LEU A 189 0.19 -13.43 -12.40
C LEU A 189 1.25 -13.77 -11.34
N VAL A 190 2.43 -14.23 -11.78
CA VAL A 190 3.52 -14.60 -10.87
C VAL A 190 4.11 -13.38 -10.19
N TYR A 191 4.36 -12.30 -10.92
CA TYR A 191 4.96 -11.09 -10.37
C TYR A 191 4.12 -10.43 -9.27
N PRO A 192 2.82 -10.11 -9.48
CA PRO A 192 1.98 -9.56 -8.41
C PRO A 192 1.86 -10.49 -7.20
N SER A 193 1.74 -11.78 -7.44
CA SER A 193 1.70 -12.78 -6.37
C SER A 193 3.00 -12.78 -5.57
N GLY A 194 4.15 -12.70 -6.24
CA GLY A 194 5.47 -12.58 -5.63
C GLY A 194 5.60 -11.32 -4.77
N LEU A 195 5.13 -10.17 -5.26
CA LEU A 195 5.11 -8.92 -4.49
C LEU A 195 4.30 -9.03 -3.19
N LEU A 196 3.13 -9.66 -3.25
CA LEU A 196 2.27 -9.86 -2.08
C LEU A 196 2.89 -10.85 -1.08
N ILE A 197 3.48 -11.95 -1.56
CA ILE A 197 4.21 -12.91 -0.71
C ILE A 197 5.39 -12.22 -0.02
N TYR A 198 6.13 -11.39 -0.74
CA TYR A 198 7.23 -10.62 -0.17
C TYR A 198 6.73 -9.59 0.85
N ALA A 199 5.64 -8.88 0.55
CA ALA A 199 5.00 -7.95 1.48
C ALA A 199 4.52 -8.66 2.77
N ARG A 200 4.03 -9.90 2.65
CA ARG A 200 3.66 -10.75 3.81
C ARG A 200 4.80 -10.93 4.80
N ARG A 201 6.04 -11.08 4.31
CA ARG A 201 7.23 -11.26 5.17
C ARG A 201 7.57 -10.00 5.96
N ARG A 202 7.14 -8.83 5.46
CA ARG A 202 7.45 -7.52 6.03
C ARG A 202 6.38 -6.98 6.98
N THR A 203 5.23 -7.62 7.11
CA THR A 203 4.17 -7.17 8.02
C THR A 203 4.18 -7.95 9.34
N GLY A 204 3.97 -7.24 10.45
CA GLY A 204 3.80 -7.84 11.79
C GLY A 204 2.36 -8.29 12.06
N ASP A 205 1.35 -7.67 11.43
CA ASP A 205 -0.06 -7.92 11.66
C ASP A 205 -0.50 -9.28 11.11
N THR A 206 -1.07 -10.12 12.01
CA THR A 206 -1.52 -11.48 11.67
C THR A 206 -2.67 -11.49 10.67
N GLN A 207 -3.56 -10.49 10.69
CA GLN A 207 -4.69 -10.41 9.76
C GLN A 207 -4.20 -10.00 8.37
N VAL A 208 -3.28 -9.05 8.31
CA VAL A 208 -2.61 -8.64 7.06
C VAL A 208 -1.81 -9.79 6.48
N LYS A 209 -1.08 -10.57 7.32
CA LYS A 209 -0.38 -11.78 6.88
C LYS A 209 -1.30 -12.82 6.26
N ARG A 210 -2.51 -13.01 6.83
CA ARG A 210 -3.53 -13.92 6.26
C ARG A 210 -4.05 -13.41 4.92
N ALA A 211 -4.33 -12.12 4.81
CA ALA A 211 -4.77 -11.51 3.57
C ALA A 211 -3.73 -11.64 2.46
N PHE A 212 -2.46 -11.35 2.75
CA PHE A 212 -1.34 -11.54 1.81
C PHE A 212 -1.03 -13.01 1.49
N ALA A 213 -1.62 -13.97 2.20
CA ALA A 213 -1.58 -15.37 1.83
C ALA A 213 -2.75 -15.75 0.90
N ILE A 214 -3.95 -15.21 1.15
CA ILE A 214 -5.17 -15.55 0.42
C ILE A 214 -5.17 -14.91 -0.97
N LEU A 215 -4.77 -13.63 -1.09
CA LEU A 215 -4.78 -12.90 -2.36
C LEU A 215 -3.96 -13.57 -3.47
N PRO A 216 -2.70 -14.01 -3.26
CA PRO A 216 -1.96 -14.73 -4.28
C PRO A 216 -2.63 -16.05 -4.71
N ILE A 217 -3.23 -16.77 -3.75
CA ILE A 217 -3.94 -18.02 -4.05
C ILE A 217 -5.17 -17.73 -4.90
N ALA A 218 -5.94 -16.69 -4.56
CA ALA A 218 -7.09 -16.28 -5.34
C ALA A 218 -6.70 -15.87 -6.77
N TRP A 219 -5.59 -15.11 -6.91
CA TRP A 219 -5.13 -14.67 -8.24
C TRP A 219 -4.54 -15.80 -9.08
N VAL A 220 -3.89 -16.79 -8.45
CA VAL A 220 -3.53 -18.03 -9.13
C VAL A 220 -4.80 -18.78 -9.62
N GLY A 221 -5.89 -18.76 -8.84
CA GLY A 221 -7.18 -19.27 -9.27
C GLY A 221 -7.73 -18.60 -10.54
N ILE A 222 -7.68 -17.26 -10.61
CA ILE A 222 -8.01 -16.50 -11.83
C ILE A 222 -7.07 -16.89 -12.98
N GLY A 223 -5.78 -17.04 -12.69
CA GLY A 223 -4.81 -17.51 -13.67
C GLY A 223 -5.10 -18.91 -14.22
N ILE A 224 -5.52 -19.83 -13.38
CA ILE A 224 -5.94 -21.18 -13.81
C ILE A 224 -7.15 -21.08 -14.73
N ASP A 225 -8.14 -20.24 -14.43
CA ASP A 225 -9.27 -19.98 -15.35
C ASP A 225 -8.75 -19.54 -16.72
N LEU A 226 -7.96 -18.49 -16.78
CA LEU A 226 -7.49 -17.89 -18.03
C LEU A 226 -6.53 -18.80 -18.80
N LEU A 227 -5.56 -19.44 -18.13
CA LEU A 227 -4.49 -20.19 -18.79
C LEU A 227 -4.88 -21.63 -19.09
N VAL A 228 -5.58 -22.30 -18.18
CA VAL A 228 -5.89 -23.73 -18.33
C VAL A 228 -7.24 -23.92 -18.99
N PHE A 229 -8.32 -23.36 -18.43
CA PHE A 229 -9.68 -23.62 -18.91
C PHE A 229 -9.98 -22.86 -20.21
N ASN A 230 -9.68 -21.56 -20.27
CA ASN A 230 -9.95 -20.72 -21.44
C ASN A 230 -8.81 -20.68 -22.47
N GLY A 231 -7.61 -21.08 -22.11
CA GLY A 231 -6.46 -21.14 -23.01
C GLY A 231 -6.20 -22.56 -23.49
N TYR A 232 -5.54 -23.36 -22.63
CA TYR A 232 -5.01 -24.65 -23.01
C TYR A 232 -6.08 -25.67 -23.39
N LEU A 233 -7.11 -25.92 -22.56
CA LEU A 233 -8.15 -26.91 -22.82
C LEU A 233 -8.98 -26.55 -24.04
N LEU A 234 -9.32 -25.27 -24.20
CA LEU A 234 -10.06 -24.81 -25.37
C LEU A 234 -9.29 -25.08 -26.66
N ASN A 235 -7.96 -24.86 -26.65
CA ASN A 235 -7.11 -25.13 -27.80
C ASN A 235 -6.89 -26.63 -28.08
N GLN A 236 -7.11 -27.48 -27.08
CA GLN A 236 -7.17 -28.97 -27.24
C GLN A 236 -8.53 -29.46 -27.71
N GLY A 237 -9.47 -28.61 -28.02
CA GLY A 237 -10.80 -28.96 -28.53
C GLY A 237 -11.79 -29.29 -27.42
N ILE A 238 -11.59 -28.87 -26.21
CA ILE A 238 -12.49 -29.08 -25.07
C ILE A 238 -12.89 -27.70 -24.50
N ASP A 239 -14.17 -27.34 -24.64
CA ASP A 239 -14.70 -26.14 -24.00
C ASP A 239 -15.02 -26.41 -22.52
N ALA A 240 -14.07 -26.07 -21.68
CA ALA A 240 -14.17 -26.18 -20.22
C ALA A 240 -14.32 -24.82 -19.54
N SER A 241 -14.61 -23.75 -20.27
CA SER A 241 -14.68 -22.36 -19.78
C SER A 241 -15.64 -22.18 -18.60
N SER A 242 -16.78 -22.87 -18.63
CA SER A 242 -17.76 -22.81 -17.53
C SER A 242 -17.21 -23.29 -16.18
N ALA A 243 -16.32 -24.30 -16.17
CA ALA A 243 -15.61 -24.70 -14.95
C ALA A 243 -14.59 -23.66 -14.51
N GLY A 244 -13.89 -23.04 -15.46
CA GLY A 244 -12.96 -21.96 -15.20
C GLY A 244 -13.64 -20.76 -14.51
N TYR A 245 -14.81 -20.37 -14.97
CA TYR A 245 -15.57 -19.27 -14.36
C TYR A 245 -16.02 -19.56 -12.92
N LEU A 246 -16.29 -20.80 -12.54
CA LEU A 246 -16.54 -21.16 -11.15
C LEU A 246 -15.28 -20.97 -10.28
N PHE A 247 -14.11 -21.35 -10.80
CA PHE A 247 -12.82 -21.09 -10.12
C PHE A 247 -12.58 -19.60 -9.93
N ALA A 248 -12.79 -18.81 -10.95
CA ALA A 248 -12.64 -17.36 -10.88
C ALA A 248 -13.66 -16.72 -9.92
N ALA A 249 -14.93 -17.17 -9.93
CA ALA A 249 -15.93 -16.71 -8.98
C ALA A 249 -15.52 -16.97 -7.53
N ALA A 250 -14.96 -18.16 -7.26
CA ALA A 250 -14.41 -18.48 -5.94
C ALA A 250 -13.23 -17.56 -5.58
N ALA A 251 -12.34 -17.27 -6.55
CA ALA A 251 -11.21 -16.37 -6.37
C ALA A 251 -11.65 -14.93 -6.09
N PHE A 252 -12.65 -14.40 -6.81
CA PHE A 252 -13.23 -13.09 -6.55
C PHE A 252 -13.91 -13.02 -5.19
N SER A 253 -14.65 -14.07 -4.80
CA SER A 253 -15.25 -14.16 -3.47
C SER A 253 -14.19 -14.18 -2.35
N ALA A 254 -13.10 -14.93 -2.54
CA ALA A 254 -11.97 -14.95 -1.59
C ALA A 254 -11.29 -13.58 -1.50
N THR A 255 -11.09 -12.90 -2.63
CA THR A 255 -10.55 -11.54 -2.68
C THR A 255 -11.46 -10.57 -1.93
N ALA A 256 -12.77 -10.58 -2.19
CA ALA A 256 -13.73 -9.74 -1.49
C ALA A 256 -13.78 -10.04 0.02
N ALA A 257 -13.77 -11.33 0.41
CA ALA A 257 -13.75 -11.74 1.81
C ALA A 257 -12.49 -11.27 2.55
N THR A 258 -11.35 -11.19 1.85
CA THR A 258 -10.10 -10.67 2.40
C THR A 258 -10.24 -9.21 2.83
N PHE A 259 -11.06 -8.44 2.14
CA PHE A 259 -11.35 -7.03 2.44
C PHE A 259 -12.57 -6.84 3.36
N ARG A 260 -13.05 -7.90 4.00
CA ARG A 260 -14.26 -7.89 4.86
C ARG A 260 -14.17 -6.92 6.04
N ARG A 261 -12.98 -6.58 6.51
CA ARG A 261 -12.80 -5.62 7.59
C ARG A 261 -12.18 -4.34 7.03
N ALA A 262 -12.89 -3.22 7.17
CA ALA A 262 -12.40 -1.89 6.77
C ALA A 262 -11.00 -1.58 7.35
N THR A 263 -10.71 -2.10 8.56
CA THR A 263 -9.41 -2.05 9.21
C THR A 263 -8.30 -2.79 8.45
N LEU A 264 -8.65 -3.76 7.58
CA LEU A 264 -7.66 -4.49 6.80
C LEU A 264 -7.07 -3.63 5.68
N LEU A 265 -7.90 -2.85 4.97
CA LEU A 265 -7.41 -1.90 3.97
C LEU A 265 -6.60 -0.77 4.62
N SER A 266 -7.03 -0.23 5.76
CA SER A 266 -6.24 0.75 6.49
C SER A 266 -4.92 0.17 7.00
N ALA A 267 -4.92 -1.08 7.46
CA ALA A 267 -3.70 -1.79 7.87
C ALA A 267 -2.76 -2.10 6.69
N PHE A 268 -3.30 -2.36 5.48
CA PHE A 268 -2.48 -2.50 4.26
C PHE A 268 -1.74 -1.23 3.91
N PHE A 269 -2.34 -0.08 4.20
CA PHE A 269 -1.87 1.23 3.75
C PHE A 269 -1.31 2.10 4.86
N GLN A 270 -1.24 1.61 6.10
CA GLN A 270 -0.53 2.32 7.16
C GLN A 270 0.94 2.49 6.76
N PRO A 271 1.45 3.73 6.68
CA PRO A 271 2.84 3.96 6.35
C PRO A 271 3.74 3.29 7.40
N GLY A 272 4.54 2.33 6.93
CA GLY A 272 5.72 1.91 7.65
C GLY A 272 5.52 1.18 8.98
N ILE A 273 4.91 -0.02 8.95
CA ILE A 273 5.40 -1.05 9.88
C ILE A 273 6.72 -1.53 9.27
N ALA A 274 7.82 -0.97 9.77
CA ALA A 274 9.16 -1.49 9.52
C ALA A 274 9.16 -3.01 9.75
N PRO A 275 10.02 -3.78 9.05
CA PRO A 275 10.10 -5.22 9.27
C PRO A 275 10.30 -5.45 10.76
N ALA A 276 9.34 -6.09 11.40
CA ALA A 276 9.49 -6.56 12.74
C ALA A 276 10.62 -7.60 12.74
N GLY A 277 11.83 -7.14 13.02
CA GLY A 277 12.77 -7.98 13.71
C GLY A 277 12.03 -8.47 14.94
N ILE A 278 12.08 -9.76 15.20
CA ILE A 278 11.59 -10.55 16.32
C ILE A 278 10.78 -9.69 17.30
N ALA A 279 9.46 -9.87 17.32
CA ALA A 279 8.51 -9.06 18.08
C ALA A 279 8.87 -9.07 19.57
N THR A 280 9.65 -8.11 20.01
CA THR A 280 9.44 -7.48 21.29
C THR A 280 8.06 -6.80 21.21
N PRO A 281 7.23 -6.86 22.26
CA PRO A 281 5.95 -6.16 22.25
C PRO A 281 6.22 -4.72 21.84
N SER A 282 5.59 -4.23 20.75
CA SER A 282 5.77 -2.88 20.23
C SER A 282 5.21 -1.92 21.27
N THR A 283 6.08 -1.47 22.16
CA THR A 283 5.73 -0.43 23.11
C THR A 283 5.75 0.87 22.32
N THR A 284 4.58 1.48 22.14
CA THR A 284 4.47 2.86 21.65
C THR A 284 5.10 3.79 22.69
N PHE A 285 5.53 4.98 22.30
CA PHE A 285 6.01 6.00 23.25
C PHE A 285 4.97 6.29 24.34
N SER A 286 3.71 6.46 23.94
CA SER A 286 2.58 6.62 24.86
C SER A 286 2.43 5.41 25.78
N GLY A 287 2.48 4.18 25.26
CA GLY A 287 2.41 2.95 26.04
C GLY A 287 3.56 2.80 27.06
N ARG A 288 4.78 3.25 26.72
CA ARG A 288 5.89 3.30 27.70
C ARG A 288 5.64 4.27 28.85
N LEU A 289 4.84 5.31 28.62
CA LEU A 289 4.43 6.26 29.64
C LEU A 289 3.19 5.83 30.44
N GLY A 290 2.57 4.70 30.07
CA GLY A 290 1.28 4.26 30.63
C GLY A 290 0.11 5.17 30.24
N LEU A 291 0.22 5.86 29.09
CA LEU A 291 -0.78 6.80 28.56
C LEU A 291 -1.41 6.23 27.28
N GLN A 292 -2.57 6.73 26.91
CA GLN A 292 -3.13 6.52 25.58
C GLN A 292 -2.44 7.46 24.59
N THR A 293 -2.42 7.10 23.31
CA THR A 293 -1.81 7.95 22.25
C THR A 293 -2.43 9.33 22.20
N GLU A 294 -3.76 9.43 22.39
CA GLU A 294 -4.49 10.69 22.41
C GLU A 294 -4.06 11.59 23.58
N ASP A 295 -3.68 11.01 24.70
CA ASP A 295 -3.23 11.74 25.90
C ASP A 295 -1.83 12.35 25.74
N THR A 296 -1.03 11.87 24.79
CA THR A 296 0.31 12.41 24.51
C THR A 296 0.28 13.52 23.48
N LEU A 297 -0.80 13.57 22.67
CA LEU A 297 -0.92 14.53 21.58
C LEU A 297 -1.06 15.96 22.09
N GLY A 298 -0.35 16.89 21.42
CA GLY A 298 -0.37 18.30 21.76
C GLY A 298 0.36 18.65 23.06
N ARG A 299 1.20 17.74 23.58
CA ARG A 299 1.99 18.00 24.80
C ARG A 299 3.46 18.21 24.48
N VAL A 300 4.09 19.00 25.36
CA VAL A 300 5.53 19.22 25.36
C VAL A 300 6.14 18.42 26.52
N PHE A 301 7.06 17.53 26.22
CA PHE A 301 7.76 16.69 27.18
C PHE A 301 9.23 17.10 27.32
N LEU A 302 9.73 17.15 28.54
CA LEU A 302 11.15 17.09 28.82
C LEU A 302 11.49 15.66 29.23
N VAL A 303 12.37 15.00 28.48
CA VAL A 303 12.86 13.65 28.80
C VAL A 303 14.28 13.76 29.33
N GLU A 304 14.45 13.45 30.59
CA GLU A 304 15.75 13.32 31.21
C GLU A 304 16.34 11.97 30.86
N VAL A 305 17.46 11.97 30.13
CA VAL A 305 18.08 10.76 29.62
C VAL A 305 19.38 10.44 30.38
N ASP A 306 19.61 9.15 30.58
CA ASP A 306 20.87 8.61 31.01
C ASP A 306 21.68 8.19 29.76
N PRO A 307 22.87 8.76 29.52
CA PRO A 307 23.70 8.43 28.35
C PRO A 307 24.10 6.95 28.27
N SER A 308 24.10 6.24 29.41
CA SER A 308 24.38 4.80 29.44
C SER A 308 23.19 3.93 29.05
N SER A 309 22.00 4.51 28.94
CA SER A 309 20.78 3.84 28.52
C SER A 309 20.56 3.93 27.02
N LYS A 310 19.74 3.03 26.45
CA LYS A 310 19.29 3.08 25.06
C LYS A 310 18.14 4.08 24.89
N PHE A 311 18.38 5.35 25.20
CA PHE A 311 17.35 6.39 25.19
C PHE A 311 16.82 6.72 23.79
N GLU A 312 17.53 6.34 22.74
CA GLU A 312 17.12 6.49 21.34
C GLU A 312 15.95 5.58 20.95
N GLU A 313 15.77 4.41 21.62
CA GLU A 313 14.66 3.50 21.34
C GLU A 313 13.28 4.14 21.61
N PRO A 314 13.02 4.76 22.77
CA PRO A 314 11.78 5.52 22.99
C PRO A 314 11.54 6.64 21.98
N ILE A 315 12.57 7.28 21.48
CA ILE A 315 12.44 8.33 20.48
C ILE A 315 12.06 7.75 19.11
N LYS A 316 12.63 6.60 18.78
CA LYS A 316 12.22 5.84 17.59
C LYS A 316 10.77 5.36 17.69
N ASP A 317 10.34 4.91 18.86
CA ASP A 317 8.94 4.53 19.11
C ASP A 317 8.00 5.72 18.96
N PHE A 318 8.40 6.91 19.42
CA PHE A 318 7.67 8.16 19.21
C PHE A 318 7.55 8.51 17.71
N ALA A 319 8.63 8.39 16.94
CA ALA A 319 8.61 8.62 15.50
C ALA A 319 7.68 7.63 14.78
N ASN A 320 7.71 6.37 15.18
CA ASN A 320 6.82 5.33 14.63
C ASN A 320 5.35 5.58 15.00
N GLU A 321 5.08 6.00 16.23
CA GLU A 321 3.73 6.35 16.71
C GLU A 321 3.16 7.54 15.92
N LEU A 322 3.96 8.58 15.68
CA LEU A 322 3.58 9.70 14.81
C LEU A 322 3.35 9.23 13.36
N GLY A 323 4.23 8.40 12.83
CA GLY A 323 4.12 7.83 11.48
C GLY A 323 2.85 7.00 11.30
N SER A 324 2.43 6.25 12.33
CA SER A 324 1.16 5.48 12.31
C SER A 324 -0.08 6.37 12.18
N THR A 325 0.02 7.62 12.63
CA THR A 325 -1.02 8.65 12.52
C THR A 325 -0.79 9.63 11.35
N GLN A 326 0.08 9.27 10.40
CA GLN A 326 0.46 10.07 9.23
C GLN A 326 1.04 11.45 9.56
N ARG A 327 1.72 11.57 10.70
CA ARG A 327 2.34 12.82 11.15
C ARG A 327 3.81 12.84 10.81
N ILE A 328 4.32 14.02 10.47
CA ILE A 328 5.73 14.25 10.24
C ILE A 328 6.41 14.50 11.58
N LEU A 329 7.64 14.01 11.73
CA LEU A 329 8.54 14.34 12.83
C LEU A 329 9.65 15.27 12.32
N PHE A 330 9.80 16.42 12.93
CA PHE A 330 10.95 17.30 12.76
C PHE A 330 11.98 17.01 13.86
N ALA A 331 13.13 16.48 13.47
CA ALA A 331 14.19 16.08 14.38
C ALA A 331 15.35 17.10 14.35
N PHE A 332 15.48 17.87 15.41
CA PHE A 332 16.64 18.75 15.65
C PHE A 332 17.71 17.93 16.38
N THR A 333 18.75 17.53 15.67
CA THR A 333 19.74 16.57 16.18
C THR A 333 21.14 16.84 15.63
N ALA A 334 22.17 16.32 16.28
CA ALA A 334 23.53 16.37 15.76
C ALA A 334 23.77 15.26 14.72
N SER A 335 24.52 15.57 13.66
CA SER A 335 24.88 14.59 12.63
C SER A 335 25.61 13.40 13.24
N GLY A 336 25.15 12.18 12.92
CA GLY A 336 25.75 10.94 13.40
C GLY A 336 25.51 10.66 14.90
N GLY A 337 24.70 11.46 15.58
CA GLY A 337 24.29 11.23 16.97
C GLY A 337 23.39 10.00 17.12
N PRO A 338 23.20 9.47 18.35
CA PRO A 338 22.35 8.30 18.58
C PRO A 338 20.93 8.47 18.06
N VAL A 339 20.30 9.63 18.33
CA VAL A 339 18.94 9.94 17.84
C VAL A 339 18.90 10.04 16.32
N TYR A 340 19.89 10.72 15.70
CA TYR A 340 20.00 10.79 14.23
C TYR A 340 20.02 9.39 13.62
N ASN A 341 20.92 8.52 14.11
CA ASN A 341 21.06 7.15 13.58
C ASN A 341 19.83 6.29 13.81
N ALA A 342 19.15 6.43 14.94
CA ALA A 342 17.93 5.70 15.26
C ALA A 342 16.74 6.11 14.37
N LEU A 343 16.69 7.36 13.93
CA LEU A 343 15.62 7.93 13.10
C LEU A 343 15.92 7.84 11.60
N LEU A 344 17.18 7.59 11.23
CA LEU A 344 17.61 7.54 9.83
C LEU A 344 16.85 6.45 9.05
N GLY A 345 16.32 6.82 7.88
CA GLY A 345 15.55 5.92 7.03
C GLY A 345 14.06 5.80 7.38
N LEU A 346 13.56 6.50 8.40
CA LEU A 346 12.13 6.59 8.67
C LEU A 346 11.49 7.61 7.71
N PRO A 347 10.42 7.24 6.96
CA PRO A 347 9.88 8.06 5.88
C PRO A 347 9.19 9.33 6.35
N ASN A 348 8.74 9.35 7.61
CA ASN A 348 8.04 10.48 8.21
C ASN A 348 8.95 11.45 8.95
N VAL A 349 10.27 11.27 8.90
CA VAL A 349 11.23 12.13 9.61
C VAL A 349 11.84 13.16 8.66
N ARG A 350 12.00 14.38 9.16
CA ARG A 350 12.73 15.48 8.51
C ARG A 350 13.78 15.96 9.49
N PHE A 351 15.04 15.99 9.07
CA PHE A 351 16.17 16.33 9.91
C PHE A 351 16.54 17.82 9.80
N PHE A 352 16.67 18.47 10.95
CA PHE A 352 17.36 19.72 11.12
C PHE A 352 18.67 19.42 11.84
N THR A 353 19.69 19.12 11.04
CA THR A 353 20.98 18.66 11.57
C THR A 353 21.83 19.84 12.05
N MET A 354 21.97 19.92 13.36
CA MET A 354 22.71 20.99 14.00
C MET A 354 24.21 20.79 13.83
N THR A 355 24.89 21.81 13.28
CA THR A 355 26.33 21.75 12.99
C THR A 355 26.98 23.11 13.10
N ARG A 356 28.27 23.14 13.48
CA ARG A 356 29.08 24.35 13.45
C ARG A 356 29.68 24.67 12.08
N LYS A 357 29.50 23.77 11.09
CA LYS A 357 30.10 23.94 9.75
C LYS A 357 29.34 24.92 8.86
N VAL A 358 28.17 25.38 9.28
CA VAL A 358 27.33 26.29 8.50
C VAL A 358 26.98 27.52 9.33
N SER A 359 26.88 28.68 8.67
CA SER A 359 26.48 29.96 9.29
C SER A 359 25.01 30.32 8.99
N TYR A 360 24.34 29.59 8.08
CA TYR A 360 22.92 29.75 7.73
C TYR A 360 22.37 28.39 7.30
N PRO A 361 21.03 28.17 7.37
CA PRO A 361 20.41 26.91 6.96
C PRO A 361 20.67 26.62 5.49
N LYS A 362 21.06 25.36 5.18
CA LYS A 362 21.25 24.88 3.80
C LYS A 362 20.92 23.39 3.68
N PRO A 363 20.60 22.88 2.47
CA PRO A 363 20.35 21.46 2.26
C PRO A 363 21.51 20.60 2.78
N GLY A 364 21.19 19.44 3.38
CA GLY A 364 22.13 18.41 3.80
C GLY A 364 22.45 17.41 2.70
N ASP A 365 23.06 16.30 3.08
CA ASP A 365 23.50 15.25 2.16
C ASP A 365 22.33 14.34 1.71
N ILE A 366 21.22 14.31 2.46
CA ILE A 366 20.02 13.57 2.12
C ILE A 366 18.85 14.53 1.87
N PRO A 367 17.87 14.18 1.02
CA PRO A 367 16.75 15.07 0.65
C PRO A 367 15.91 15.56 1.83
N GLU A 368 15.83 14.78 2.89
CA GLU A 368 15.05 15.08 4.09
C GLU A 368 15.83 15.85 5.15
N GLU A 369 17.02 16.36 4.84
CA GLU A 369 17.94 17.00 5.77
C GLU A 369 18.18 18.46 5.43
N VAL A 370 18.17 19.30 6.46
CA VAL A 370 18.61 20.70 6.42
C VAL A 370 19.67 20.88 7.50
N LEU A 371 20.87 21.32 7.10
CA LEU A 371 21.93 21.69 8.02
C LEU A 371 21.61 23.05 8.63
N VAL A 372 21.66 23.17 9.96
CA VAL A 372 21.38 24.40 10.70
C VAL A 372 22.53 24.74 11.63
N PRO A 373 22.86 26.05 11.81
CA PRO A 373 23.93 26.47 12.73
C PRO A 373 23.55 26.10 14.17
N SER A 374 24.39 25.31 14.84
CA SER A 374 24.16 24.91 16.23
C SER A 374 24.45 26.01 17.24
N ALA A 375 25.24 27.02 16.88
CA ALA A 375 25.66 28.09 17.77
C ALA A 375 24.69 29.28 17.82
N ASP A 376 23.76 29.38 16.86
CA ASP A 376 22.85 30.52 16.73
C ASP A 376 21.42 30.11 17.07
N GLN A 377 21.02 30.38 18.30
CA GLN A 377 19.66 30.01 18.79
C GLN A 377 18.56 30.82 18.11
N SER A 378 18.83 32.01 17.60
CA SER A 378 17.87 32.81 16.86
C SER A 378 17.56 32.17 15.52
N VAL A 379 18.56 31.56 14.87
CA VAL A 379 18.36 30.79 13.64
C VAL A 379 17.58 29.51 13.92
N LEU A 380 17.85 28.81 15.03
CA LEU A 380 17.09 27.64 15.43
C LEU A 380 15.61 27.97 15.66
N LEU A 381 15.30 29.08 16.35
CA LEU A 381 13.92 29.55 16.56
C LEU A 381 13.24 29.93 15.22
N ASN A 382 13.96 30.56 14.31
CA ASN A 382 13.45 30.95 13.00
C ASN A 382 13.13 29.68 12.15
N VAL A 383 14.01 28.68 12.20
CA VAL A 383 13.76 27.39 11.51
C VAL A 383 12.55 26.68 12.09
N LEU A 384 12.39 26.68 13.42
CA LEU A 384 11.23 26.13 14.11
C LEU A 384 9.95 26.87 13.72
N ASP A 385 9.96 28.20 13.74
CA ASP A 385 8.85 29.05 13.30
C ASP A 385 8.44 28.75 11.86
N LYS A 386 9.40 28.66 10.95
CA LYS A 386 9.13 28.29 9.56
C LYS A 386 8.53 26.89 9.43
N ALA A 387 9.00 25.91 10.21
CA ALA A 387 8.42 24.59 10.21
C ALA A 387 6.94 24.59 10.64
N ILE A 388 6.61 25.43 11.64
CA ILE A 388 5.23 25.61 12.12
C ILE A 388 4.38 26.37 11.09
N THR A 389 4.86 27.53 10.62
CA THR A 389 4.08 28.42 9.74
C THR A 389 3.90 27.88 8.33
N SER A 390 4.84 27.08 7.84
CA SER A 390 4.70 26.38 6.55
C SER A 390 3.73 25.19 6.58
N ASN A 391 3.30 24.77 7.79
CA ASN A 391 2.44 23.60 7.97
C ASN A 391 1.27 23.90 8.92
N PRO A 392 0.46 24.96 8.70
CA PRO A 392 -0.51 25.45 9.68
C PRO A 392 -1.64 24.45 9.99
N ASP A 393 -1.95 23.57 9.04
CA ASP A 393 -3.02 22.58 9.17
C ASP A 393 -2.53 21.18 9.51
N LEU A 394 -1.22 20.96 9.48
CA LEU A 394 -0.64 19.66 9.77
C LEU A 394 -0.45 19.47 11.29
N LYS A 395 -0.75 18.25 11.72
CA LYS A 395 -0.34 17.77 13.05
C LYS A 395 1.03 17.11 12.90
N PHE A 396 2.00 17.53 13.68
CA PHE A 396 3.39 17.03 13.59
C PHE A 396 4.04 16.86 14.96
N GLY A 397 5.17 16.19 14.96
CA GLY A 397 6.03 16.04 16.13
C GLY A 397 7.31 16.83 16.00
N VAL A 398 7.92 17.18 17.12
CA VAL A 398 9.25 17.77 17.21
C VAL A 398 10.08 16.98 18.22
N VAL A 399 11.30 16.61 17.86
CA VAL A 399 12.32 16.12 18.79
C VAL A 399 13.50 17.09 18.77
N PHE A 400 13.95 17.49 19.94
CA PHE A 400 15.11 18.33 20.13
C PHE A 400 16.08 17.60 21.07
N ASP A 401 17.15 16.99 20.54
CA ASP A 401 18.04 16.09 21.30
C ASP A 401 19.25 16.76 21.95
N SER A 402 19.43 18.04 21.70
CA SER A 402 20.69 18.74 22.03
C SER A 402 20.56 19.85 23.08
N VAL A 403 19.58 19.70 24.02
CA VAL A 403 19.42 20.69 25.10
C VAL A 403 20.71 20.80 25.95
N SER A 404 21.31 19.67 26.29
CA SER A 404 22.58 19.65 27.05
C SER A 404 23.73 20.32 26.30
N ASP A 405 23.83 20.10 24.98
CA ASP A 405 24.86 20.76 24.15
C ASP A 405 24.68 22.27 24.13
N LEU A 406 23.44 22.76 24.09
CA LEU A 406 23.16 24.20 24.17
C LEU A 406 23.57 24.78 25.51
N ILE A 407 23.29 24.09 26.63
CA ILE A 407 23.71 24.53 27.95
C ILE A 407 25.23 24.61 28.03
N LEU A 408 25.93 23.59 27.54
CA LEU A 408 27.41 23.54 27.57
C LEU A 408 28.07 24.56 26.64
N THR A 409 27.44 24.91 25.54
CA THR A 409 28.03 25.81 24.52
C THR A 409 27.61 27.24 24.67
N SER A 410 26.40 27.55 25.06
CA SER A 410 25.82 28.89 25.14
C SER A 410 25.51 29.35 26.56
N GLY A 411 25.62 28.45 27.52
CA GLY A 411 25.31 28.71 28.92
C GLY A 411 23.82 28.57 29.24
N LEU A 412 23.50 28.38 30.53
CA LEU A 412 22.15 28.13 31.03
C LEU A 412 21.16 29.25 30.72
N GLU A 413 21.56 30.50 30.90
CA GLU A 413 20.66 31.66 30.74
C GLU A 413 20.15 31.79 29.29
N VAL A 414 21.06 31.65 28.33
CA VAL A 414 20.75 31.77 26.90
C VAL A 414 19.88 30.58 26.48
N THR A 415 20.23 29.36 26.93
CA THR A 415 19.47 28.17 26.66
C THR A 415 18.07 28.23 27.30
N TYR A 416 17.95 28.77 28.51
CA TYR A 416 16.67 28.96 29.20
C TYR A 416 15.71 29.87 28.37
N LYS A 417 16.24 31.01 27.87
CA LYS A 417 15.48 31.93 27.01
C LYS A 417 15.01 31.24 25.73
N PHE A 418 15.90 30.46 25.10
CA PHE A 418 15.58 29.68 23.90
C PHE A 418 14.46 28.65 24.19
N LEU A 419 14.63 27.84 25.23
CA LEU A 419 13.65 26.82 25.60
C LEU A 419 12.28 27.41 25.96
N LYS A 420 12.27 28.57 26.63
CA LYS A 420 11.04 29.29 26.97
C LYS A 420 10.29 29.67 25.69
N GLN A 421 10.98 30.30 24.74
CA GLN A 421 10.36 30.68 23.46
C GLN A 421 9.96 29.49 22.62
N ALA A 422 10.79 28.47 22.49
CA ALA A 422 10.47 27.23 21.79
C ALA A 422 9.23 26.52 22.39
N ASN A 423 9.15 26.48 23.73
CA ASN A 423 8.00 25.88 24.43
C ASN A 423 6.71 26.68 24.17
N GLU A 424 6.75 28.01 24.16
CA GLU A 424 5.62 28.87 23.82
C GLU A 424 5.16 28.64 22.39
N MET A 425 6.06 28.51 21.40
CA MET A 425 5.76 28.25 20.01
C MET A 425 5.17 26.85 19.80
N LEU A 426 5.65 25.84 20.54
CA LEU A 426 5.23 24.45 20.42
C LEU A 426 3.99 24.09 21.26
N ASN A 427 3.53 25.01 22.13
CA ASN A 427 2.37 24.78 22.98
C ASN A 427 1.04 24.89 22.18
N SER A 428 0.78 23.87 21.38
CA SER A 428 -0.38 23.77 20.49
C SER A 428 -0.91 22.35 20.51
N SER A 429 -2.23 22.18 20.47
CA SER A 429 -2.87 20.87 20.36
C SER A 429 -2.51 20.09 19.06
N LYS A 430 -1.89 20.78 18.10
CA LYS A 430 -1.42 20.18 16.84
C LYS A 430 0.01 19.62 16.92
N ILE A 431 0.81 20.05 17.92
CA ILE A 431 2.24 19.77 17.98
C ILE A 431 2.58 18.99 19.24
N THR A 432 3.14 17.79 19.09
CA THR A 432 3.69 17.01 20.21
C THR A 432 5.21 17.09 20.17
N SER A 433 5.84 17.48 21.26
CA SER A 433 7.28 17.71 21.26
C SER A 433 8.02 17.05 22.42
N ILE A 434 9.24 16.61 22.15
CA ILE A 434 10.16 15.99 23.10
C ILE A 434 11.47 16.76 23.09
N PHE A 435 11.89 17.22 24.24
CA PHE A 435 13.21 17.81 24.49
C PHE A 435 14.04 16.83 25.33
N LEU A 436 15.26 16.51 24.90
CA LEU A 436 16.14 15.59 25.59
C LEU A 436 17.19 16.36 26.41
N LEU A 437 17.26 16.05 27.70
CA LEU A 437 18.23 16.60 28.64
C LEU A 437 19.04 15.47 29.27
N THR A 438 20.36 15.52 29.14
CA THR A 438 21.26 14.58 29.82
C THR A 438 21.49 15.04 31.24
N GLY A 439 20.77 14.46 32.20
CA GLY A 439 20.78 14.90 33.60
C GLY A 439 22.15 14.87 34.25
N GLY A 440 22.90 13.79 34.05
CA GLY A 440 24.25 13.64 34.64
C GLY A 440 25.32 14.56 34.08
N ALA A 441 25.04 15.35 33.00
CA ALA A 441 25.97 16.28 32.42
C ALA A 441 25.94 17.69 33.08
N HIS A 442 24.97 17.94 33.97
CA HIS A 442 24.70 19.26 34.54
C HIS A 442 24.53 19.19 36.05
N SER A 443 24.68 20.32 36.73
CA SER A 443 24.37 20.43 38.13
C SER A 443 22.88 20.32 38.40
N ASP A 444 22.47 19.83 39.57
CA ASP A 444 21.05 19.73 39.95
C ASP A 444 20.32 21.07 39.85
N ARG A 445 21.00 22.17 40.07
CA ARG A 445 20.45 23.53 39.95
C ARG A 445 20.07 23.81 38.47
N GLU A 446 20.96 23.51 37.55
CA GLU A 446 20.71 23.72 36.10
C GLU A 446 19.58 22.83 35.59
N VAL A 447 19.59 21.56 35.97
CA VAL A 447 18.54 20.62 35.63
C VAL A 447 17.17 21.09 36.15
N ASN A 448 17.12 21.55 37.43
CA ASN A 448 15.88 22.05 38.04
C ASN A 448 15.36 23.32 37.37
N VAL A 449 16.25 24.24 36.95
CA VAL A 449 15.88 25.45 36.21
C VAL A 449 15.25 25.07 34.86
N VAL A 450 15.83 24.13 34.11
CA VAL A 450 15.26 23.67 32.85
C VAL A 450 13.94 22.97 33.09
N LYS A 451 13.86 22.06 34.08
CA LYS A 451 12.62 21.32 34.45
C LYS A 451 11.45 22.27 34.77
N SER A 452 11.74 23.46 35.32
CA SER A 452 10.68 24.42 35.67
C SER A 452 9.89 24.94 34.47
N LEU A 453 10.46 24.87 33.24
CA LEU A 453 9.81 25.30 32.00
C LEU A 453 8.77 24.30 31.48
N PHE A 454 8.80 23.06 31.96
CA PHE A 454 7.99 21.98 31.38
C PHE A 454 6.91 21.49 32.34
N SER A 455 5.72 21.25 31.81
CA SER A 455 4.59 20.67 32.52
C SER A 455 4.62 19.14 32.52
N ASN A 456 5.26 18.51 31.55
CA ASN A 456 5.41 17.06 31.49
C ASN A 456 6.90 16.71 31.53
N ILE A 457 7.31 16.00 32.58
CA ILE A 457 8.70 15.59 32.81
C ILE A 457 8.75 14.08 32.89
N VAL A 458 9.63 13.50 32.12
CA VAL A 458 9.84 12.05 32.01
C VAL A 458 11.30 11.75 32.36
N ALA A 459 11.55 10.75 33.19
CA ALA A 459 12.88 10.20 33.39
C ALA A 459 13.04 8.91 32.57
N SER A 460 14.17 8.77 31.91
CA SER A 460 14.56 7.51 31.24
C SER A 460 15.64 6.82 32.06
N ALA A 461 15.32 5.66 32.60
CA ALA A 461 16.25 4.82 33.35
C ALA A 461 16.15 3.38 32.87
N GLY A 462 17.27 2.78 32.44
CA GLY A 462 17.30 1.38 31.97
C GLY A 462 16.39 1.09 30.79
N GLY A 463 16.12 2.07 29.91
CA GLY A 463 15.21 1.93 28.76
C GLY A 463 13.72 2.03 29.10
N GLN A 464 13.37 2.25 30.36
CA GLN A 464 11.99 2.54 30.79
C GLN A 464 11.78 4.05 30.94
N LEU A 465 10.59 4.51 30.55
CA LEU A 465 10.17 5.89 30.72
C LEU A 465 9.24 5.98 31.94
N VAL A 466 9.54 6.90 32.85
CA VAL A 466 8.73 7.16 34.04
C VAL A 466 8.27 8.61 34.04
N LEU A 467 6.96 8.83 33.98
CA LEU A 467 6.39 10.18 34.08
C LEU A 467 6.53 10.68 35.52
N GLN A 468 7.42 11.65 35.74
CA GLN A 468 7.65 12.26 37.05
C GLN A 468 6.66 13.38 37.36
N LYS A 469 6.26 14.14 36.33
CA LYS A 469 5.32 15.26 36.43
C LYS A 469 4.47 15.29 35.16
N GLY A 470 3.16 15.37 35.29
CA GLY A 470 2.23 15.46 34.16
C GLY A 470 0.79 15.26 34.64
N LYS A 471 -0.19 15.70 33.86
CA LYS A 471 -1.58 15.35 34.07
C LYS A 471 -1.77 13.90 33.60
N THR A 472 -1.96 12.96 34.51
CA THR A 472 -2.60 11.69 34.20
C THR A 472 -4.06 11.97 33.95
N SER A 473 -4.62 11.53 32.81
CA SER A 473 -6.07 11.54 32.60
C SER A 473 -6.70 10.71 33.72
N PRO A 474 -7.76 11.19 34.39
CA PRO A 474 -8.45 10.33 35.33
C PRO A 474 -8.97 9.11 34.56
N ALA A 475 -8.68 7.92 35.08
CA ALA A 475 -9.27 6.68 34.57
C ALA A 475 -10.79 6.83 34.63
N THR A 476 -11.45 6.95 33.49
CA THR A 476 -12.91 6.86 33.33
C THR A 476 -13.32 5.41 33.16
#